data_5b586dadb8c879cc23c76020e2ad12da
#
_entry.id   5b586dadb8c879cc23c76020e2ad12da
#
_cell.length_a   1.000
_cell.length_b   1.000
_cell.length_c   1.000
_cell.angle_alpha   90.00
_cell.angle_beta   90.00
_cell.angle_gamma   90.00
#
_symmetry.space_group_name_H-M   'P 1'
#
loop_
_entity.id
_entity.type
_entity.pdbx_description
1 polymer ?
#
loop_
_entity_poly.entity_id
_entity_poly.type
_entity_poly.pdbx_seq_one_letter_code
_entity_poly.pdbx_strand_id
1 'polypeptide(L)'
;IDDGKYQTGLAKCTNFLVEPQGPITMRPGFAYVNKTKQQDRAPRLIPFTFSNDQTMVLEFGNKYVRFHTQGQTLLGSNGQPYEVTTPYLIDDVFDIHYVQSADVLTLVHPKYAPRELRRYGPTDWRLAEINFGSSLSSPTNVNVTQHINSEVTNKEDYVREYAVTALLSDGSQESSRSSSKAINCNPYGDGAYNTISWNSVDGAGLY
;
A
#
# COMPACT_ATOMS: atom_id res chain seq x y z
N ILE A 1 -49.42 2.88 19.63
CA ILE A 1 -48.37 3.32 20.56
C ILE A 1 -49.02 4.43 21.38
N ASP A 2 -49.41 4.09 22.59
CA ASP A 2 -50.21 4.98 23.48
C ASP A 2 -49.32 5.61 24.56
N ASP A 3 -48.15 6.07 24.16
CA ASP A 3 -47.24 6.76 25.06
C ASP A 3 -47.43 8.27 24.91
N GLY A 4 -47.86 8.94 25.98
CA GLY A 4 -48.06 10.40 26.01
C GLY A 4 -46.82 11.20 25.63
N LYS A 5 -45.62 10.63 25.81
CA LYS A 5 -44.36 11.20 25.34
C LYS A 5 -44.21 11.18 23.82
N TYR A 6 -44.80 10.16 23.17
CA TYR A 6 -44.81 10.09 21.71
C TYR A 6 -45.69 11.18 21.09
N GLN A 7 -46.84 11.44 21.71
CA GLN A 7 -47.79 12.46 21.22
C GLN A 7 -47.28 13.90 21.41
N THR A 8 -46.43 14.14 22.42
CA THR A 8 -45.81 15.44 22.68
C THR A 8 -44.43 15.59 22.10
N GLY A 9 -43.91 14.54 21.45
CA GLY A 9 -42.57 14.54 20.84
C GLY A 9 -42.52 15.34 19.54
N LEU A 10 -41.33 15.85 19.22
CA LEU A 10 -41.08 16.52 17.96
C LEU A 10 -41.01 15.48 16.80
N ALA A 11 -41.91 15.64 15.83
CA ALA A 11 -41.92 14.78 14.64
C ALA A 11 -40.66 14.97 13.75
N LYS A 12 -40.06 16.16 13.79
CA LYS A 12 -38.83 16.48 13.04
C LYS A 12 -38.04 17.54 13.81
N CYS A 13 -36.76 17.26 14.03
CA CYS A 13 -35.81 18.17 14.66
C CYS A 13 -34.57 18.31 13.76
N THR A 14 -34.38 19.46 13.13
CA THR A 14 -33.23 19.75 12.26
C THR A 14 -32.44 20.92 12.84
N ASN A 15 -31.10 20.83 12.78
CA ASN A 15 -30.14 21.81 13.27
C ASN A 15 -30.16 22.01 14.83
N PHE A 16 -30.72 21.04 15.57
CA PHE A 16 -30.67 21.01 17.02
C PHE A 16 -30.08 19.69 17.51
N LEU A 17 -29.44 19.72 18.66
CA LEU A 17 -29.02 18.57 19.43
C LEU A 17 -30.07 18.28 20.51
N VAL A 18 -30.53 17.06 20.58
CA VAL A 18 -31.48 16.59 21.62
C VAL A 18 -30.65 16.04 22.77
N GLU A 19 -30.85 16.60 23.95
CA GLU A 19 -30.18 16.15 25.16
C GLU A 19 -30.97 15.04 25.86
N PRO A 20 -30.31 14.08 26.54
CA PRO A 20 -31.01 12.97 27.19
C PRO A 20 -32.03 13.35 28.22
N GLN A 21 -31.87 14.51 28.86
CA GLN A 21 -32.78 15.04 29.88
C GLN A 21 -33.97 15.85 29.34
N GLY A 22 -34.05 16.00 28.03
CA GLY A 22 -35.20 16.61 27.37
C GLY A 22 -35.03 17.97 26.72
N PRO A 23 -34.09 18.87 27.10
CA PRO A 23 -33.89 20.12 26.37
C PRO A 23 -33.31 19.88 25.01
N ILE A 24 -33.53 20.80 24.09
CA ILE A 24 -32.88 20.86 22.79
C ILE A 24 -32.00 22.11 22.74
N THR A 25 -30.78 21.96 22.22
CA THR A 25 -29.82 23.04 22.01
C THR A 25 -29.55 23.25 20.54
N MET A 26 -29.28 24.47 20.13
CA MET A 26 -28.84 24.73 18.76
C MET A 26 -27.50 24.08 18.54
N ARG A 27 -27.35 23.40 17.39
CA ARG A 27 -26.03 22.88 17.00
C ARG A 27 -25.01 24.02 16.88
N PRO A 28 -23.74 23.79 17.21
CA PRO A 28 -22.70 24.78 16.98
C PRO A 28 -22.60 25.12 15.51
N GLY A 29 -22.18 26.33 15.20
CA GLY A 29 -21.89 26.79 13.85
C GLY A 29 -20.66 26.09 13.26
N PHE A 30 -20.35 26.41 12.01
CA PHE A 30 -19.12 26.01 11.35
C PHE A 30 -18.06 27.10 11.46
N ALA A 31 -16.83 26.72 11.76
CA ALA A 31 -15.69 27.62 11.65
C ALA A 31 -15.07 27.48 10.25
N TYR A 32 -14.77 28.62 9.64
CA TYR A 32 -14.05 28.63 8.37
C TYR A 32 -12.57 28.30 8.63
N VAL A 33 -12.01 27.34 7.89
CA VAL A 33 -10.61 26.95 8.00
C VAL A 33 -9.78 27.53 6.85
N ASN A 34 -10.12 27.18 5.62
CA ASN A 34 -9.44 27.69 4.42
C ASN A 34 -10.22 27.37 3.15
N LYS A 35 -9.79 28.00 2.05
CA LYS A 35 -10.26 27.63 0.70
C LYS A 35 -9.50 26.40 0.18
N THR A 36 -10.20 25.54 -0.53
CA THR A 36 -9.57 24.46 -1.28
C THR A 36 -8.70 25.04 -2.41
N LYS A 37 -7.66 24.32 -2.81
CA LYS A 37 -6.76 24.78 -3.89
C LYS A 37 -7.52 24.96 -5.22
N GLN A 38 -8.45 24.04 -5.50
CA GLN A 38 -9.31 24.08 -6.67
C GLN A 38 -10.76 24.24 -6.19
N GLN A 39 -11.39 25.37 -6.54
CA GLN A 39 -12.72 25.74 -6.02
C GLN A 39 -13.86 25.26 -6.91
N ASP A 40 -13.56 24.84 -8.14
CA ASP A 40 -14.49 24.32 -9.14
C ASP A 40 -14.82 22.82 -8.98
N ARG A 41 -14.02 22.12 -8.16
CA ARG A 41 -14.17 20.70 -7.88
C ARG A 41 -14.09 20.40 -6.40
N ALA A 42 -14.86 19.42 -5.95
CA ALA A 42 -14.88 19.00 -4.55
C ALA A 42 -13.66 18.11 -4.26
N PRO A 43 -12.76 18.49 -3.33
CA PRO A 43 -11.73 17.58 -2.82
C PRO A 43 -12.33 16.57 -1.87
N ARG A 44 -11.65 15.47 -1.66
CA ARG A 44 -12.01 14.49 -0.66
C ARG A 44 -11.28 14.76 0.65
N LEU A 45 -12.03 14.77 1.74
CA LEU A 45 -11.49 14.93 3.09
C LEU A 45 -11.37 13.55 3.75
N ILE A 46 -10.18 13.22 4.24
CA ILE A 46 -9.89 11.97 4.95
C ILE A 46 -9.39 12.33 6.36
N PRO A 47 -10.01 11.80 7.43
CA PRO A 47 -9.51 11.99 8.79
C PRO A 47 -8.22 11.21 9.01
N PHE A 48 -7.32 11.79 9.81
CA PHE A 48 -6.09 11.15 10.24
C PHE A 48 -5.87 11.43 11.73
N THR A 49 -5.83 10.38 12.54
CA THR A 49 -5.71 10.48 14.00
C THR A 49 -4.41 9.82 14.44
N PHE A 50 -3.46 10.59 14.96
CA PHE A 50 -2.16 10.07 15.39
C PHE A 50 -1.94 10.12 16.91
N SER A 51 -2.86 10.78 17.65
CA SER A 51 -2.95 10.68 19.10
C SER A 51 -4.38 10.96 19.55
N ASN A 52 -4.69 10.72 20.84
CA ASN A 52 -6.03 10.95 21.37
C ASN A 52 -6.48 12.42 21.27
N ASP A 53 -5.52 13.35 21.31
CA ASP A 53 -5.79 14.80 21.33
C ASP A 53 -5.41 15.51 20.02
N GLN A 54 -4.80 14.80 19.08
CA GLN A 54 -4.29 15.39 17.85
C GLN A 54 -4.81 14.65 16.63
N THR A 55 -5.68 15.33 15.93
CA THR A 55 -6.28 14.86 14.69
C THR A 55 -5.95 15.83 13.56
N MET A 56 -5.92 15.31 12.37
CA MET A 56 -5.76 16.08 11.14
C MET A 56 -6.87 15.71 10.15
N VAL A 57 -7.12 16.61 9.22
CA VAL A 57 -7.95 16.35 8.05
C VAL A 57 -7.04 16.48 6.83
N LEU A 58 -6.99 15.46 6.03
CA LEU A 58 -6.24 15.40 4.78
C LEU A 58 -7.17 15.77 3.63
N GLU A 59 -6.85 16.85 2.91
CA GLU A 59 -7.58 17.30 1.72
C GLU A 59 -6.91 16.71 0.48
N PHE A 60 -7.49 15.69 -0.11
CA PHE A 60 -7.07 15.12 -1.38
C PHE A 60 -7.75 15.85 -2.54
N GLY A 61 -6.95 16.46 -3.40
CA GLY A 61 -7.40 17.12 -4.63
C GLY A 61 -6.62 16.64 -5.85
N ASN A 62 -6.63 17.43 -6.93
CA ASN A 62 -5.98 17.05 -8.17
C ASN A 62 -4.46 17.01 -8.03
N LYS A 63 -3.90 15.83 -7.89
CA LYS A 63 -2.45 15.55 -7.74
C LYS A 63 -1.80 16.16 -6.50
N TYR A 64 -2.56 16.42 -5.44
CA TYR A 64 -2.03 16.91 -4.18
C TYR A 64 -2.81 16.36 -2.98
N VAL A 65 -2.19 16.40 -1.83
CA VAL A 65 -2.82 16.32 -0.50
C VAL A 65 -2.34 17.48 0.36
N ARG A 66 -3.27 18.19 1.01
CA ARG A 66 -3.06 19.24 2.02
C ARG A 66 -3.46 18.74 3.39
N PHE A 67 -2.97 19.40 4.41
CA PHE A 67 -3.14 18.99 5.80
C PHE A 67 -3.76 20.13 6.60
N HIS A 68 -4.81 19.81 7.35
CA HIS A 68 -5.52 20.74 8.23
C HIS A 68 -5.52 20.18 9.62
N THR A 69 -5.18 21.00 10.62
CA THR A 69 -5.16 20.62 12.03
C THR A 69 -5.47 21.84 12.89
N GLN A 70 -6.10 21.64 14.05
CA GLN A 70 -6.44 22.70 15.01
C GLN A 70 -7.14 23.91 14.38
N GLY A 71 -8.05 23.66 13.43
CA GLY A 71 -8.79 24.71 12.74
C GLY A 71 -8.01 25.55 11.74
N GLN A 72 -6.80 25.12 11.34
CA GLN A 72 -5.93 25.82 10.41
C GLN A 72 -5.34 24.88 9.35
N THR A 73 -4.96 25.45 8.21
CA THR A 73 -4.16 24.75 7.21
C THR A 73 -2.70 24.74 7.65
N LEU A 74 -2.08 23.56 7.59
CA LEU A 74 -0.65 23.42 7.86
C LEU A 74 0.17 24.17 6.81
N LEU A 75 1.10 25.01 7.26
CA LEU A 75 1.97 25.78 6.39
C LEU A 75 3.37 25.17 6.32
N GLY A 76 3.96 25.20 5.15
CA GLY A 76 5.36 24.86 4.96
C GLY A 76 6.28 26.01 5.41
N SER A 77 7.59 25.78 5.36
CA SER A 77 8.62 26.77 5.73
C SER A 77 8.60 28.05 4.88
N ASN A 78 7.96 27.99 3.73
CA ASN A 78 7.76 29.12 2.81
C ASN A 78 6.48 29.94 3.10
N GLY A 79 5.76 29.61 4.18
CA GLY A 79 4.50 30.27 4.53
C GLY A 79 3.31 29.92 3.63
N GLN A 80 3.47 29.01 2.68
CA GLN A 80 2.40 28.51 1.83
C GLN A 80 1.80 27.21 2.41
N PRO A 81 0.56 26.84 2.04
CA PRO A 81 -0.01 25.55 2.42
C PRO A 81 0.93 24.40 2.11
N TYR A 82 1.23 23.60 3.14
CA TYR A 82 2.05 22.40 2.97
C TYR A 82 1.32 21.36 2.14
N GLU A 83 1.96 20.87 1.10
CA GLU A 83 1.39 19.92 0.15
C GLU A 83 2.35 18.76 -0.12
N VAL A 84 1.80 17.58 -0.28
CA VAL A 84 2.49 16.42 -0.84
C VAL A 84 1.86 16.08 -2.19
N THR A 85 2.70 15.87 -3.21
CA THR A 85 2.23 15.48 -4.54
C THR A 85 1.69 14.06 -4.52
N THR A 86 0.55 13.84 -5.16
CA THR A 86 -0.08 12.53 -5.31
C THR A 86 -0.32 12.22 -6.80
N PRO A 87 -0.49 10.95 -7.19
CA PRO A 87 -0.83 10.59 -8.56
C PRO A 87 -2.32 10.79 -8.89
N TYR A 88 -3.18 10.93 -7.87
CA TYR A 88 -4.63 10.89 -8.00
C TYR A 88 -5.18 12.12 -8.70
N LEU A 89 -6.03 11.90 -9.70
CA LEU A 89 -6.80 12.96 -10.35
C LEU A 89 -8.03 13.31 -9.51
N ILE A 90 -8.55 14.52 -9.69
CA ILE A 90 -9.70 15.01 -8.92
C ILE A 90 -10.95 14.13 -9.07
N ASP A 91 -11.15 13.54 -10.22
CA ASP A 91 -12.29 12.65 -10.50
C ASP A 91 -12.13 11.27 -9.85
N ASP A 92 -10.91 10.90 -9.45
CA ASP A 92 -10.58 9.61 -8.86
C ASP A 92 -10.46 9.66 -7.32
N VAL A 93 -10.36 10.84 -6.71
CA VAL A 93 -10.08 10.94 -5.25
C VAL A 93 -11.16 10.30 -4.36
N PHE A 94 -12.41 10.20 -4.83
CA PHE A 94 -13.50 9.59 -4.08
C PHE A 94 -13.47 8.06 -4.11
N ASP A 95 -12.75 7.47 -5.06
CA ASP A 95 -12.56 6.01 -5.18
C ASP A 95 -11.34 5.50 -4.37
N ILE A 96 -10.63 6.38 -3.68
CA ILE A 96 -9.53 5.99 -2.80
C ILE A 96 -10.08 5.23 -1.59
N HIS A 97 -9.70 4.00 -1.38
CA HIS A 97 -9.90 3.28 -0.13
C HIS A 97 -8.66 3.44 0.75
N TYR A 98 -8.85 3.55 2.05
CA TYR A 98 -7.75 3.76 2.97
C TYR A 98 -7.92 3.02 4.28
N VAL A 99 -6.78 2.67 4.87
CA VAL A 99 -6.68 2.14 6.24
C VAL A 99 -5.53 2.86 6.92
N GLN A 100 -5.77 3.29 8.16
CA GLN A 100 -4.75 3.93 8.99
C GLN A 100 -4.24 2.96 10.05
N SER A 101 -2.92 2.94 10.21
CA SER A 101 -2.23 2.29 11.32
C SER A 101 -1.16 3.24 11.85
N ALA A 102 -1.34 3.73 13.09
CA ALA A 102 -0.46 4.74 13.68
C ALA A 102 -0.21 5.94 12.72
N ASP A 103 1.04 6.23 12.41
CA ASP A 103 1.47 7.32 11.53
C ASP A 103 1.49 6.97 10.03
N VAL A 104 0.86 5.85 9.64
CA VAL A 104 0.82 5.37 8.26
C VAL A 104 -0.62 5.28 7.76
N LEU A 105 -0.90 5.91 6.63
CA LEU A 105 -2.16 5.79 5.89
C LEU A 105 -1.89 5.01 4.61
N THR A 106 -2.38 3.78 4.54
CA THR A 106 -2.33 2.95 3.34
C THR A 106 -3.49 3.32 2.43
N LEU A 107 -3.18 3.61 1.18
CA LEU A 107 -4.09 4.07 0.15
C LEU A 107 -4.15 3.05 -0.99
N VAL A 108 -5.34 2.61 -1.35
CA VAL A 108 -5.56 1.73 -2.50
C VAL A 108 -6.63 2.31 -3.42
N HIS A 109 -6.45 2.09 -4.71
CA HIS A 109 -7.35 2.61 -5.73
C HIS A 109 -7.34 1.69 -6.97
N PRO A 110 -8.46 1.47 -7.67
CA PRO A 110 -8.52 0.56 -8.81
C PRO A 110 -7.58 0.91 -9.98
N LYS A 111 -7.26 2.21 -10.17
CA LYS A 111 -6.44 2.70 -11.29
C LYS A 111 -4.97 2.97 -10.93
N TYR A 112 -4.60 3.01 -9.65
CA TYR A 112 -3.28 3.42 -9.20
C TYR A 112 -2.67 2.33 -8.32
N ALA A 113 -1.34 2.20 -8.38
CA ALA A 113 -0.62 1.31 -7.48
C ALA A 113 -0.86 1.68 -6.01
N PRO A 114 -0.98 0.70 -5.11
CA PRO A 114 -1.10 0.94 -3.68
C PRO A 114 0.05 1.78 -3.13
N ARG A 115 -0.27 2.70 -2.23
CA ARG A 115 0.69 3.66 -1.66
C ARG A 115 0.52 3.80 -0.17
N GLU A 116 1.59 4.19 0.48
CA GLU A 116 1.58 4.59 1.88
C GLU A 116 1.94 6.06 2.00
N LEU A 117 1.08 6.80 2.70
CA LEU A 117 1.37 8.15 3.15
C LEU A 117 1.82 8.06 4.60
N ARG A 118 3.11 8.30 4.84
CA ARG A 118 3.74 8.20 6.16
C ARG A 118 4.05 9.57 6.71
N ARG A 119 3.71 9.77 8.00
CA ARG A 119 4.03 10.97 8.76
C ARG A 119 5.34 10.74 9.52
N TYR A 120 6.33 11.58 9.29
CA TYR A 120 7.61 11.60 10.02
C TYR A 120 7.72 12.83 10.94
N GLY A 121 6.89 13.85 10.67
CA GLY A 121 6.86 15.08 11.44
C GLY A 121 5.68 15.96 11.03
N PRO A 122 5.51 17.13 11.67
CA PRO A 122 4.40 18.03 11.35
C PRO A 122 4.36 18.41 9.86
N THR A 123 5.51 18.70 9.25
CA THR A 123 5.68 19.07 7.84
C THR A 123 6.61 18.13 7.08
N ASP A 124 6.76 16.88 7.55
CA ASP A 124 7.49 15.82 6.83
C ASP A 124 6.55 14.62 6.63
N TRP A 125 5.91 14.64 5.49
CA TRP A 125 5.05 13.56 5.03
C TRP A 125 5.57 13.02 3.70
N ARG A 126 5.56 11.70 3.55
CA ARG A 126 6.09 11.03 2.37
C ARG A 126 5.07 10.04 1.83
N LEU A 127 4.77 10.19 0.53
CA LEU A 127 3.94 9.25 -0.21
C LEU A 127 4.85 8.33 -1.03
N ALA A 128 4.82 7.05 -0.71
CA ALA A 128 5.61 6.03 -1.40
C ALA A 128 4.70 4.96 -1.98
N GLU A 129 5.08 4.40 -3.12
CA GLU A 129 4.44 3.23 -3.69
C GLU A 129 4.85 1.98 -2.91
N ILE A 130 3.87 1.10 -2.63
CA ILE A 130 4.14 -0.18 -1.99
C ILE A 130 4.67 -1.13 -3.06
N ASN A 131 5.90 -1.55 -2.88
CA ASN A 131 6.48 -2.57 -3.74
C ASN A 131 6.22 -3.96 -3.11
N PHE A 132 5.47 -4.79 -3.82
CA PHE A 132 5.19 -6.18 -3.43
C PHE A 132 6.19 -7.16 -4.05
N GLY A 133 7.10 -6.68 -4.88
CA GLY A 133 8.17 -7.50 -5.44
C GLY A 133 9.27 -7.77 -4.41
N SER A 134 10.02 -8.87 -4.63
CA SER A 134 11.21 -9.15 -3.83
C SER A 134 12.27 -8.06 -4.01
N SER A 135 13.01 -7.75 -2.97
CA SER A 135 14.23 -6.93 -3.05
C SER A 135 15.38 -7.66 -3.73
N LEU A 136 15.28 -8.99 -3.84
CA LEU A 136 16.30 -9.84 -4.49
C LEU A 136 16.10 -9.86 -6.01
N SER A 137 17.17 -9.68 -6.75
CA SER A 137 17.19 -9.89 -8.19
C SER A 137 17.13 -11.39 -8.53
N SER A 138 16.61 -11.72 -9.73
CA SER A 138 16.61 -13.10 -10.19
C SER A 138 18.05 -13.59 -10.45
N PRO A 139 18.37 -14.84 -10.11
CA PRO A 139 19.63 -15.45 -10.52
C PRO A 139 19.84 -15.41 -12.04
N THR A 140 21.07 -15.19 -12.46
CA THR A 140 21.45 -15.10 -13.88
C THR A 140 22.46 -16.18 -14.25
N ASN A 141 22.68 -16.38 -15.53
CA ASN A 141 23.67 -17.34 -16.07
C ASN A 141 23.44 -18.77 -15.56
N VAL A 142 22.18 -19.19 -15.47
CA VAL A 142 21.86 -20.57 -15.12
C VAL A 142 22.38 -21.48 -16.20
N ASN A 143 23.28 -22.40 -15.83
CA ASN A 143 23.83 -23.42 -16.71
C ASN A 143 23.61 -24.80 -16.05
N VAL A 144 23.39 -25.79 -16.90
CA VAL A 144 23.18 -27.18 -16.46
C VAL A 144 24.15 -28.09 -17.21
N THR A 145 24.88 -28.88 -16.46
CA THR A 145 25.82 -29.89 -17.02
C THR A 145 25.38 -31.25 -16.56
N GLN A 146 25.23 -32.17 -17.50
CA GLN A 146 24.90 -33.54 -17.20
C GLN A 146 26.18 -34.36 -16.94
N HIS A 147 26.09 -35.19 -15.90
CA HIS A 147 27.04 -36.25 -15.62
C HIS A 147 26.36 -37.60 -15.88
N ILE A 148 26.88 -38.35 -16.86
CA ILE A 148 26.32 -39.64 -17.28
C ILE A 148 27.22 -40.74 -16.71
N ASN A 149 26.59 -41.84 -16.23
CA ASN A 149 27.32 -43.06 -16.01
C ASN A 149 27.45 -43.82 -17.33
N SER A 150 28.70 -44.06 -17.79
CA SER A 150 29.00 -44.69 -19.06
C SER A 150 28.57 -46.17 -19.16
N GLU A 151 28.20 -46.80 -18.04
CA GLU A 151 27.81 -48.21 -17.98
C GLU A 151 26.29 -48.44 -18.25
N VAL A 152 25.51 -47.36 -18.40
CA VAL A 152 24.06 -47.46 -18.61
C VAL A 152 23.77 -47.69 -20.09
N THR A 153 23.16 -48.82 -20.40
CA THR A 153 22.77 -49.20 -21.77
C THR A 153 21.46 -48.63 -22.24
N ASN A 154 20.58 -48.20 -21.31
CA ASN A 154 19.32 -47.53 -21.63
C ASN A 154 19.55 -46.04 -21.83
N LYS A 155 19.39 -45.55 -23.06
CA LYS A 155 19.73 -44.18 -23.49
C LYS A 155 18.49 -43.35 -23.84
N GLU A 156 17.39 -43.53 -23.15
CA GLU A 156 16.26 -42.66 -23.34
C GLU A 156 16.56 -41.29 -22.71
N ASP A 157 16.67 -40.27 -23.54
CA ASP A 157 16.88 -38.90 -23.11
C ASP A 157 15.55 -38.22 -22.83
N TYR A 158 15.48 -37.56 -21.70
CA TYR A 158 14.32 -36.74 -21.30
C TYR A 158 14.73 -35.27 -21.26
N VAL A 159 13.88 -34.40 -21.78
CA VAL A 159 14.05 -32.95 -21.62
C VAL A 159 13.67 -32.57 -20.19
N ARG A 160 14.63 -31.99 -19.48
CA ARG A 160 14.40 -31.38 -18.15
C ARG A 160 14.70 -29.90 -18.21
N GLU A 161 13.88 -29.13 -17.54
CA GLU A 161 13.99 -27.67 -17.47
C GLU A 161 14.25 -27.27 -16.03
N TYR A 162 15.27 -26.45 -15.82
CA TYR A 162 15.69 -25.99 -14.51
C TYR A 162 15.60 -24.48 -14.44
N ALA A 163 15.09 -23.95 -13.32
CA ALA A 163 15.14 -22.54 -12.97
C ALA A 163 15.54 -22.44 -11.50
N VAL A 164 16.16 -21.33 -11.14
CA VAL A 164 16.67 -21.06 -9.79
C VAL A 164 16.03 -19.79 -9.27
N THR A 165 15.65 -19.79 -8.01
CA THR A 165 15.24 -18.61 -7.24
C THR A 165 16.26 -18.35 -6.13
N ALA A 166 16.35 -17.12 -5.66
CA ALA A 166 17.20 -16.72 -4.55
C ALA A 166 16.34 -16.33 -3.37
N LEU A 167 16.67 -16.75 -2.15
CA LEU A 167 15.98 -16.42 -0.92
C LEU A 167 16.90 -15.63 0.02
N LEU A 168 16.32 -14.77 0.85
CA LEU A 168 17.03 -14.23 2.01
C LEU A 168 17.38 -15.36 2.98
N SER A 169 18.43 -15.15 3.79
CA SER A 169 18.90 -16.15 4.76
C SER A 169 17.86 -16.59 5.78
N ASP A 170 16.86 -15.72 6.05
CA ASP A 170 15.72 -15.98 6.94
C ASP A 170 14.50 -16.57 6.23
N GLY A 171 14.59 -16.75 4.89
CA GLY A 171 13.49 -17.25 4.06
C GLY A 171 12.31 -16.29 3.90
N SER A 172 12.41 -15.05 4.37
CA SER A 172 11.29 -14.08 4.36
C SER A 172 10.93 -13.55 2.99
N GLN A 173 11.86 -13.57 2.04
CA GLN A 173 11.65 -13.12 0.67
C GLN A 173 12.32 -14.04 -0.34
N GLU A 174 11.65 -14.28 -1.45
CA GLU A 174 12.11 -15.05 -2.57
C GLU A 174 12.13 -14.17 -3.84
N SER A 175 13.19 -14.28 -4.65
CA SER A 175 13.28 -13.58 -5.92
C SER A 175 12.34 -14.17 -6.97
N SER A 176 12.10 -13.44 -8.05
CA SER A 176 11.55 -14.05 -9.25
C SER A 176 12.51 -15.14 -9.75
N ARG A 177 11.95 -16.17 -10.42
CA ARG A 177 12.76 -17.24 -11.01
C ARG A 177 13.70 -16.70 -12.09
N SER A 178 14.84 -17.35 -12.26
CA SER A 178 15.74 -17.13 -13.39
C SER A 178 15.08 -17.49 -14.73
N SER A 179 15.70 -17.12 -15.84
CA SER A 179 15.41 -17.78 -17.11
C SER A 179 15.69 -19.29 -16.96
N SER A 180 14.77 -20.10 -17.49
CA SER A 180 14.94 -21.55 -17.45
C SER A 180 15.99 -22.03 -18.43
N LYS A 181 16.66 -23.14 -18.08
CA LYS A 181 17.60 -23.82 -18.91
C LYS A 181 17.14 -25.26 -19.14
N ALA A 182 16.85 -25.60 -20.38
CA ALA A 182 16.52 -26.97 -20.78
C ALA A 182 17.78 -27.76 -21.09
N ILE A 183 17.76 -29.03 -20.73
CA ILE A 183 18.80 -30.01 -21.07
C ILE A 183 18.16 -31.38 -21.39
N ASN A 184 18.68 -32.04 -22.42
CA ASN A 184 18.39 -33.45 -22.66
C ASN A 184 19.27 -34.27 -21.72
N CYS A 185 18.69 -35.05 -20.85
CA CYS A 185 19.43 -35.83 -19.87
C CYS A 185 18.87 -37.26 -19.76
N ASN A 186 19.77 -38.20 -19.55
CA ASN A 186 19.42 -39.55 -19.18
C ASN A 186 19.42 -39.66 -17.64
N PRO A 187 18.26 -39.83 -16.98
CA PRO A 187 18.18 -39.89 -15.54
C PRO A 187 18.52 -41.26 -14.96
N TYR A 188 18.78 -42.26 -15.80
CA TYR A 188 18.98 -43.64 -15.41
C TYR A 188 20.44 -43.96 -15.16
N GLY A 189 20.69 -44.74 -14.11
CA GLY A 189 21.98 -45.27 -13.72
C GLY A 189 22.50 -44.66 -12.41
N ASP A 190 23.10 -45.53 -11.60
CA ASP A 190 23.78 -45.10 -10.40
C ASP A 190 24.90 -44.10 -10.72
N GLY A 191 24.86 -42.95 -10.04
CA GLY A 191 25.85 -41.91 -10.28
C GLY A 191 25.56 -40.94 -11.43
N ALA A 192 24.37 -41.04 -12.10
CA ALA A 192 23.96 -40.03 -13.07
C ALA A 192 23.33 -38.83 -12.32
N TYR A 193 23.79 -37.61 -12.58
CA TYR A 193 23.28 -36.40 -11.99
C TYR A 193 23.44 -35.17 -12.87
N ASN A 194 22.69 -34.12 -12.61
CA ASN A 194 22.88 -32.84 -13.25
C ASN A 194 23.44 -31.84 -12.23
N THR A 195 24.50 -31.13 -12.63
CA THR A 195 25.05 -30.01 -11.89
C THR A 195 24.43 -28.72 -12.42
N ILE A 196 23.85 -27.91 -11.53
CA ILE A 196 23.30 -26.61 -11.86
C ILE A 196 24.24 -25.55 -11.30
N SER A 197 24.61 -24.58 -12.11
CA SER A 197 25.41 -23.42 -11.70
C SER A 197 24.72 -22.12 -12.11
N TRP A 198 24.90 -21.08 -11.33
CA TRP A 198 24.35 -19.74 -11.58
C TRP A 198 25.24 -18.68 -10.95
N ASN A 199 25.01 -17.41 -11.31
CA ASN A 199 25.63 -16.28 -10.61
C ASN A 199 24.97 -16.04 -9.27
N SER A 200 25.77 -15.78 -8.24
CA SER A 200 25.25 -15.37 -6.93
C SER A 200 24.46 -14.08 -7.02
N VAL A 201 23.43 -13.98 -6.20
CA VAL A 201 22.58 -12.79 -6.05
C VAL A 201 22.99 -12.08 -4.76
N ASP A 202 23.25 -10.78 -4.87
CA ASP A 202 23.60 -9.97 -3.69
C ASP A 202 22.47 -9.96 -2.67
N GLY A 203 22.79 -10.19 -1.40
CA GLY A 203 21.83 -10.31 -0.31
C GLY A 203 21.13 -11.68 -0.19
N ALA A 204 21.34 -12.61 -1.11
CA ALA A 204 20.80 -13.96 -1.00
C ALA A 204 21.60 -14.79 0.00
N GLY A 205 20.89 -15.54 0.83
CA GLY A 205 21.47 -16.51 1.77
C GLY A 205 21.20 -17.97 1.38
N LEU A 206 20.18 -18.21 0.55
CA LEU A 206 19.74 -19.53 0.09
C LEU A 206 19.35 -19.49 -1.40
N TYR A 207 19.33 -20.70 -2.02
CA TYR A 207 18.91 -20.92 -3.41
C TYR A 207 18.07 -22.18 -3.54
#